data_ffea7cb5ed54c0c8bf84a9e668784f79
#
_entry.id   ffea7cb5ed54c0c8bf84a9e668784f79
#
_cell.length_a   1.000
_cell.length_b   1.000
_cell.length_c   1.000
_cell.angle_alpha   90.00
_cell.angle_beta   90.00
_cell.angle_gamma   90.00
#
_symmetry.space_group_name_H-M   'P 1'
#
loop_
_entity.id
_entity.type
_entity.pdbx_description
1 polymer ?
#
loop_
_entity_poly.entity_id
_entity_poly.type
_entity_poly.pdbx_seq_one_letter_code
_entity_poly.pdbx_strand_id
1 'polypeptide(L)'
;MFDTVYTSVSPLVKQKYSDKLQIIFRQQIQPWHPSSTLVHEAGVAVLQTGPDKFWDFSKALFDKQTEYFDVNVVNESRNRTYERLAKLAGGVGLDEKKIYSLLEISDKPGKDGSLNSGNKVTDDLKLQVKVCGGTHQAFDTLQLTLSRPIA
;
A
#
# COMPACT_ATOMS: atom_id res chain seq x y z
N MET A 1 -1.11 -16.27 -2.21
CA MET A 1 -0.85 -16.08 -0.75
C MET A 1 -1.76 -15.01 -0.14
N PHE A 2 -1.75 -13.74 -0.61
CA PHE A 2 -2.60 -12.67 -0.04
C PHE A 2 -4.09 -13.06 0.03
N ASP A 3 -4.64 -13.61 -1.06
CA ASP A 3 -6.04 -14.02 -1.13
C ASP A 3 -6.42 -15.02 -0.04
N THR A 4 -5.61 -16.04 0.18
CA THR A 4 -5.81 -17.03 1.27
C THR A 4 -5.81 -16.36 2.65
N VAL A 5 -4.89 -15.39 2.86
CA VAL A 5 -4.84 -14.65 4.14
C VAL A 5 -6.09 -13.80 4.31
N TYR A 6 -6.50 -13.07 3.29
CA TYR A 6 -7.67 -12.20 3.34
C TYR A 6 -8.97 -13.00 3.53
N THR A 7 -9.17 -14.07 2.75
CA THR A 7 -10.44 -14.81 2.72
C THR A 7 -10.59 -15.84 3.82
N SER A 8 -9.48 -16.39 4.33
CA SER A 8 -9.51 -17.52 5.27
C SER A 8 -8.84 -17.21 6.61
N VAL A 9 -7.60 -16.70 6.59
CA VAL A 9 -6.82 -16.53 7.82
C VAL A 9 -7.31 -15.32 8.63
N SER A 10 -7.55 -14.17 7.99
CA SER A 10 -7.98 -12.96 8.68
C SER A 10 -9.34 -13.12 9.37
N PRO A 11 -10.39 -13.70 8.73
CA PRO A 11 -11.64 -13.99 9.41
C PRO A 11 -11.48 -14.97 10.58
N LEU A 12 -10.67 -16.03 10.40
CA LEU A 12 -10.41 -17.00 11.47
C LEU A 12 -9.74 -16.36 12.69
N VAL A 13 -8.73 -15.52 12.45
CA VAL A 13 -8.05 -14.79 13.53
C VAL A 13 -9.02 -13.87 14.25
N LYS A 14 -9.80 -13.07 13.51
CA LYS A 14 -10.81 -12.18 14.10
C LYS A 14 -11.84 -12.94 14.95
N GLN A 15 -12.29 -14.10 14.48
CA GLN A 15 -13.35 -14.86 15.14
C GLN A 15 -12.88 -15.65 16.37
N LYS A 16 -11.69 -16.27 16.27
CA LYS A 16 -11.23 -17.25 17.30
C LYS A 16 -10.04 -16.79 18.12
N TYR A 17 -9.28 -15.82 17.62
CA TYR A 17 -7.98 -15.46 18.21
C TYR A 17 -7.75 -13.95 18.28
N SER A 18 -8.82 -13.13 18.28
CA SER A 18 -8.71 -11.66 18.25
C SER A 18 -7.94 -11.06 19.43
N ASP A 19 -7.94 -11.74 20.57
CA ASP A 19 -7.23 -11.39 21.80
C ASP A 19 -5.79 -11.94 21.88
N LYS A 20 -5.42 -12.86 20.98
CA LYS A 20 -4.15 -13.59 21.02
C LYS A 20 -3.27 -13.40 19.79
N LEU A 21 -3.88 -13.11 18.62
CA LEU A 21 -3.18 -13.00 17.36
C LEU A 21 -3.50 -11.69 16.65
N GLN A 22 -2.48 -11.05 16.12
CA GLN A 22 -2.60 -9.91 15.23
C GLN A 22 -1.93 -10.19 13.89
N ILE A 23 -2.62 -9.90 12.79
CA ILE A 23 -2.04 -9.96 11.45
C ILE A 23 -1.52 -8.58 11.10
N ILE A 24 -0.23 -8.47 10.82
CA ILE A 24 0.41 -7.23 10.39
C ILE A 24 0.83 -7.39 8.94
N PHE A 25 0.24 -6.56 8.06
CA PHE A 25 0.67 -6.44 6.68
C PHE A 25 1.78 -5.39 6.58
N ARG A 26 2.94 -5.77 6.05
CA ARG A 26 4.05 -4.84 5.78
C ARG A 26 4.26 -4.69 4.30
N GLN A 27 4.23 -3.45 3.83
CA GLN A 27 4.46 -3.12 2.43
C GLN A 27 5.95 -3.29 2.10
N GLN A 28 6.24 -4.05 1.04
CA GLN A 28 7.59 -4.27 0.55
C GLN A 28 7.69 -3.88 -0.92
N ILE A 29 8.36 -2.78 -1.20
CA ILE A 29 8.60 -2.31 -2.56
C ILE A 29 9.61 -3.24 -3.24
N GLN A 30 9.30 -3.62 -4.48
CA GLN A 30 10.24 -4.30 -5.37
C GLN A 30 10.87 -3.28 -6.32
N PRO A 31 12.11 -2.84 -6.08
CA PRO A 31 12.69 -1.69 -6.79
C PRO A 31 12.93 -1.92 -8.28
N TRP A 32 12.94 -3.18 -8.72
CA TRP A 32 13.09 -3.56 -10.14
C TRP A 32 11.79 -3.44 -10.95
N HIS A 33 10.64 -3.16 -10.32
CA HIS A 33 9.37 -2.86 -10.97
C HIS A 33 8.94 -1.43 -10.62
N PRO A 34 9.02 -0.46 -11.55
CA PRO A 34 8.72 0.95 -11.27
C PRO A 34 7.33 1.18 -10.68
N SER A 35 6.34 0.44 -11.15
CA SER A 35 4.96 0.50 -10.65
C SER A 35 4.82 0.04 -9.20
N SER A 36 5.75 -0.78 -8.68
CA SER A 36 5.71 -1.25 -7.30
C SER A 36 5.69 -0.10 -6.30
N THR A 37 6.51 0.93 -6.49
CA THR A 37 6.48 2.14 -5.65
C THR A 37 5.09 2.79 -5.68
N LEU A 38 4.50 2.93 -6.86
CA LEU A 38 3.22 3.64 -7.05
C LEU A 38 2.06 2.93 -6.34
N VAL A 39 1.99 1.61 -6.44
CA VAL A 39 0.93 0.84 -5.76
C VAL A 39 1.10 0.84 -4.25
N HIS A 40 2.34 0.84 -3.74
CA HIS A 40 2.60 0.97 -2.31
C HIS A 40 2.31 2.38 -1.78
N GLU A 41 2.60 3.44 -2.52
CA GLU A 41 2.19 4.81 -2.19
C GLU A 41 0.66 4.92 -2.10
N ALA A 42 -0.08 4.29 -3.03
CA ALA A 42 -1.54 4.23 -2.94
C ALA A 42 -2.02 3.48 -1.68
N GLY A 43 -1.36 2.40 -1.30
CA GLY A 43 -1.64 1.70 -0.04
C GLY A 43 -1.43 2.59 1.18
N VAL A 44 -0.38 3.43 1.21
CA VAL A 44 -0.15 4.40 2.28
C VAL A 44 -1.22 5.49 2.29
N ALA A 45 -1.63 6.01 1.12
CA ALA A 45 -2.72 6.99 1.03
C ALA A 45 -4.04 6.43 1.58
N VAL A 46 -4.32 5.16 1.32
CA VAL A 46 -5.48 4.44 1.90
C VAL A 46 -5.35 4.34 3.42
N LEU A 47 -4.18 3.97 3.96
CA LEU A 47 -3.97 3.92 5.40
C LEU A 47 -4.18 5.27 6.10
N GLN A 48 -3.82 6.39 5.44
CA GLN A 48 -4.03 7.74 5.98
C GLN A 48 -5.49 8.20 5.93
N THR A 49 -6.29 7.69 4.99
CA THR A 49 -7.65 8.20 4.75
C THR A 49 -8.75 7.32 5.29
N GLY A 50 -8.54 6.00 5.34
CA GLY A 50 -9.49 5.01 5.80
C GLY A 50 -8.79 3.67 6.04
N PRO A 51 -8.07 3.52 7.17
CA PRO A 51 -7.26 2.34 7.47
C PRO A 51 -8.08 1.04 7.55
N ASP A 52 -9.36 1.13 7.88
CA ASP A 52 -10.31 0.02 7.86
C ASP A 52 -10.54 -0.55 6.46
N LYS A 53 -10.32 0.26 5.41
CA LYS A 53 -10.44 -0.12 4.00
C LYS A 53 -9.16 -0.67 3.39
N PHE A 54 -8.07 -0.70 4.14
CA PHE A 54 -6.77 -1.11 3.59
C PHE A 54 -6.78 -2.54 3.04
N TRP A 55 -7.41 -3.47 3.75
CA TRP A 55 -7.49 -4.87 3.30
C TRP A 55 -8.38 -5.04 2.07
N ASP A 56 -9.51 -4.33 2.01
CA ASP A 56 -10.43 -4.33 0.86
C ASP A 56 -9.73 -3.73 -0.38
N PHE A 57 -9.02 -2.61 -0.19
CA PHE A 57 -8.23 -1.99 -1.24
C PHE A 57 -7.11 -2.92 -1.74
N SER A 58 -6.38 -3.54 -0.81
CA SER A 58 -5.32 -4.49 -1.16
C SER A 58 -5.88 -5.68 -1.96
N LYS A 59 -7.05 -6.23 -1.55
CA LYS A 59 -7.71 -7.29 -2.31
C LYS A 59 -8.05 -6.85 -3.73
N ALA A 60 -8.69 -5.69 -3.88
CA ALA A 60 -9.03 -5.13 -5.19
C ALA A 60 -7.78 -4.89 -6.07
N LEU A 61 -6.67 -4.45 -5.46
CA LEU A 61 -5.40 -4.25 -6.15
C LEU A 61 -4.79 -5.58 -6.61
N PHE A 62 -4.80 -6.62 -5.76
CA PHE A 62 -4.31 -7.95 -6.15
C PHE A 62 -5.16 -8.59 -7.24
N ASP A 63 -6.48 -8.40 -7.23
CA ASP A 63 -7.37 -8.90 -8.30
C ASP A 63 -7.06 -8.25 -9.65
N LYS A 64 -6.59 -6.99 -9.64
CA LYS A 64 -6.25 -6.22 -10.83
C LYS A 64 -4.74 -6.02 -11.03
N GLN A 65 -3.91 -6.80 -10.34
CA GLN A 65 -2.46 -6.57 -10.32
C GLN A 65 -1.82 -6.53 -11.70
N THR A 66 -2.30 -7.33 -12.64
CA THR A 66 -1.78 -7.38 -14.01
C THR A 66 -1.91 -6.05 -14.74
N GLU A 67 -2.91 -5.23 -14.39
CA GLU A 67 -3.09 -3.88 -14.97
C GLU A 67 -1.93 -2.92 -14.63
N TYR A 68 -1.13 -3.24 -13.60
CA TYR A 68 -0.01 -2.44 -13.11
C TYR A 68 1.35 -3.08 -13.40
N PHE A 69 1.40 -4.16 -14.20
CA PHE A 69 2.66 -4.76 -14.64
C PHE A 69 3.35 -3.90 -15.69
N ASP A 70 4.68 -4.01 -15.78
CA ASP A 70 5.55 -3.15 -16.59
C ASP A 70 5.03 -2.94 -18.02
N VAL A 71 4.61 -4.02 -18.68
CA VAL A 71 4.08 -3.96 -20.06
C VAL A 71 2.82 -3.08 -20.16
N ASN A 72 1.97 -3.12 -19.14
CA ASN A 72 0.68 -2.43 -19.15
C ASN A 72 0.79 -0.95 -18.76
N VAL A 73 1.86 -0.56 -18.08
CA VAL A 73 2.07 0.83 -17.62
C VAL A 73 3.21 1.56 -18.35
N VAL A 74 3.90 0.88 -19.28
CA VAL A 74 5.10 1.42 -19.97
C VAL A 74 4.88 2.78 -20.64
N ASN A 75 3.67 3.07 -21.10
CA ASN A 75 3.29 4.33 -21.75
C ASN A 75 2.45 5.25 -20.85
N GLU A 76 2.29 4.91 -19.56
CA GLU A 76 1.55 5.74 -18.61
C GLU A 76 2.48 6.74 -17.92
N SER A 77 2.01 7.98 -17.74
CA SER A 77 2.65 8.89 -16.80
C SER A 77 2.38 8.43 -15.36
N ARG A 78 3.28 8.80 -14.44
CA ARG A 78 3.11 8.50 -13.00
C ARG A 78 1.76 8.98 -12.47
N ASN A 79 1.34 10.21 -12.80
CA ASN A 79 0.06 10.75 -12.38
C ASN A 79 -1.13 9.97 -12.98
N ARG A 80 -1.01 9.47 -14.20
CA ARG A 80 -2.05 8.63 -14.80
C ARG A 80 -2.25 7.32 -14.04
N THR A 81 -1.17 6.70 -13.63
CA THR A 81 -1.26 5.49 -12.78
C THR A 81 -1.90 5.82 -11.43
N TYR A 82 -1.58 6.98 -10.83
CA TYR A 82 -2.23 7.41 -9.58
C TYR A 82 -3.73 7.70 -9.73
N GLU A 83 -4.18 8.26 -10.84
CA GLU A 83 -5.62 8.39 -11.12
C GLU A 83 -6.33 7.05 -11.10
N ARG A 84 -5.74 6.03 -11.73
CA ARG A 84 -6.30 4.67 -11.75
C ARG A 84 -6.33 4.04 -10.36
N LEU A 85 -5.27 4.21 -9.57
CA LEU A 85 -5.20 3.73 -8.19
C LEU A 85 -6.19 4.45 -7.28
N ALA A 86 -6.36 5.76 -7.44
CA ALA A 86 -7.37 6.52 -6.70
C ALA A 86 -8.79 6.07 -7.05
N LYS A 87 -9.07 5.82 -8.34
CA LYS A 87 -10.35 5.25 -8.78
C LYS A 87 -10.59 3.85 -8.20
N LEU A 88 -9.54 3.03 -8.10
CA LEU A 88 -9.63 1.71 -7.45
C LEU A 88 -10.01 1.86 -5.97
N ALA A 89 -9.41 2.83 -5.26
CA ALA A 89 -9.74 3.15 -3.88
C ALA A 89 -11.18 3.66 -3.74
N GLY A 90 -11.67 4.46 -4.70
CA GLY A 90 -13.08 4.86 -4.79
C GLY A 90 -14.03 3.67 -4.88
N GLY A 91 -13.64 2.62 -5.61
CA GLY A 91 -14.41 1.37 -5.73
C GLY A 91 -14.59 0.60 -4.43
N VAL A 92 -13.78 0.85 -3.40
CA VAL A 92 -13.91 0.25 -2.06
C VAL A 92 -14.49 1.23 -1.02
N GLY A 93 -15.02 2.36 -1.49
CA GLY A 93 -15.76 3.32 -0.66
C GLY A 93 -14.93 4.45 -0.08
N LEU A 94 -13.73 4.72 -0.61
CA LEU A 94 -12.91 5.87 -0.24
C LEU A 94 -13.16 7.08 -1.19
N ASP A 95 -12.84 8.27 -0.73
CA ASP A 95 -12.90 9.47 -1.56
C ASP A 95 -11.73 9.48 -2.58
N GLU A 96 -12.05 9.23 -3.85
CA GLU A 96 -11.11 9.20 -4.96
C GLU A 96 -10.29 10.49 -5.06
N LYS A 97 -10.95 11.66 -4.92
CA LYS A 97 -10.27 12.96 -5.03
C LYS A 97 -9.29 13.17 -3.89
N LYS A 98 -9.67 12.76 -2.69
CA LYS A 98 -8.79 12.84 -1.52
C LYS A 98 -7.56 11.93 -1.69
N ILE A 99 -7.75 10.69 -2.12
CA ILE A 99 -6.65 9.76 -2.41
C ILE A 99 -5.73 10.34 -3.48
N TYR A 100 -6.28 10.80 -4.63
CA TYR A 100 -5.48 11.39 -5.70
C TYR A 100 -4.66 12.59 -5.22
N SER A 101 -5.25 13.48 -4.43
CA SER A 101 -4.57 14.66 -3.89
C SER A 101 -3.36 14.34 -2.98
N LEU A 102 -3.28 13.12 -2.45
CA LEU A 102 -2.13 12.63 -1.69
C LEU A 102 -1.03 12.06 -2.58
N LEU A 103 -1.40 11.55 -3.75
CA LEU A 103 -0.52 10.82 -4.67
C LEU A 103 0.05 11.67 -5.79
N GLU A 104 -0.67 12.72 -6.19
CA GLU A 104 -0.30 13.57 -7.31
C GLU A 104 1.12 14.13 -7.16
N ILE A 105 1.91 14.03 -8.22
CA ILE A 105 3.21 14.70 -8.34
C ILE A 105 3.01 16.03 -9.07
N SER A 106 3.46 17.12 -8.44
CA SER A 106 3.49 18.44 -9.04
C SER A 106 4.46 18.49 -10.22
N ASP A 107 4.08 19.22 -11.26
CA ASP A 107 4.94 19.61 -12.39
C ASP A 107 5.85 20.81 -12.07
N LYS A 108 5.73 21.36 -10.86
CA LYS A 108 6.50 22.52 -10.38
C LYS A 108 7.46 22.10 -9.28
N PRO A 109 8.63 22.76 -9.18
CA PRO A 109 9.53 22.58 -8.07
C PRO A 109 8.83 22.76 -6.71
N GLY A 110 9.32 22.09 -5.70
CA GLY A 110 8.92 22.31 -4.32
C GLY A 110 9.19 23.74 -3.87
N LYS A 111 8.59 24.15 -2.75
CA LYS A 111 8.75 25.51 -2.20
C LYS A 111 10.20 25.89 -1.88
N ASP A 112 11.04 24.89 -1.62
CA ASP A 112 12.48 24.97 -1.36
C ASP A 112 13.33 24.87 -2.63
N GLY A 113 12.71 24.84 -3.82
CA GLY A 113 13.36 24.64 -5.12
C GLY A 113 13.71 23.17 -5.43
N SER A 114 13.31 22.23 -4.58
CA SER A 114 13.56 20.80 -4.81
C SER A 114 12.82 20.29 -6.04
N LEU A 115 13.56 19.56 -6.90
CA LEU A 115 12.99 18.92 -8.10
C LEU A 115 12.53 17.47 -7.86
N ASN A 116 12.76 16.94 -6.67
CA ASN A 116 12.47 15.54 -6.32
C ASN A 116 11.77 15.41 -4.97
N SER A 117 10.70 16.18 -4.79
CA SER A 117 9.97 16.25 -3.51
C SER A 117 9.10 15.01 -3.22
N GLY A 118 8.80 14.18 -4.24
CA GLY A 118 7.83 13.10 -4.11
C GLY A 118 6.38 13.62 -4.01
N ASN A 119 5.54 12.82 -3.39
CA ASN A 119 4.15 13.16 -3.06
C ASN A 119 3.94 13.21 -1.54
N LYS A 120 2.70 13.43 -1.08
CA LYS A 120 2.40 13.60 0.36
C LYS A 120 2.54 12.33 1.20
N VAL A 121 2.67 11.15 0.58
CA VAL A 121 2.84 9.87 1.27
C VAL A 121 4.26 9.30 1.15
N THR A 122 5.14 9.95 0.37
CA THR A 122 6.49 9.45 0.11
C THR A 122 7.30 9.23 1.39
N ASP A 123 7.22 10.12 2.36
CA ASP A 123 8.01 10.02 3.59
C ASP A 123 7.50 8.89 4.50
N ASP A 124 6.19 8.68 4.58
CA ASP A 124 5.59 7.55 5.30
C ASP A 124 5.98 6.22 4.67
N LEU A 125 5.99 6.16 3.33
CA LEU A 125 6.46 4.98 2.63
C LEU A 125 7.94 4.70 2.86
N LYS A 126 8.80 5.73 2.85
CA LYS A 126 10.23 5.61 3.22
C LYS A 126 10.40 5.04 4.62
N LEU A 127 9.58 5.49 5.58
CA LEU A 127 9.63 4.97 6.95
C LEU A 127 9.28 3.47 6.98
N GLN A 128 8.22 3.05 6.29
CA GLN A 128 7.84 1.64 6.20
C GLN A 128 8.95 0.78 5.59
N VAL A 129 9.56 1.24 4.49
CA VAL A 129 10.68 0.55 3.84
C VAL A 129 11.89 0.40 4.77
N LYS A 130 12.23 1.45 5.53
CA LYS A 130 13.34 1.41 6.50
C LYS A 130 13.07 0.40 7.61
N VAL A 131 11.85 0.33 8.12
CA VAL A 131 11.45 -0.63 9.16
C VAL A 131 11.51 -2.06 8.64
N CYS A 132 11.13 -2.29 7.37
CA CYS A 132 11.23 -3.62 6.74
C CYS A 132 12.67 -4.01 6.38
N GLY A 133 13.49 -3.05 5.94
CA GLY A 133 14.87 -3.29 5.49
C GLY A 133 15.86 -3.65 6.60
N GLY A 134 15.51 -3.44 7.88
CA GLY A 134 16.32 -3.85 9.04
C GLY A 134 16.28 -5.35 9.32
N THR A 135 15.39 -6.10 8.68
CA THR A 135 15.34 -7.56 8.76
C THR A 135 15.73 -8.12 7.40
N HIS A 136 16.95 -8.65 7.29
CA HIS A 136 17.45 -9.34 6.09
C HIS A 136 16.56 -10.53 5.75
N GLN A 137 15.50 -10.31 5.00
CA GLN A 137 14.93 -11.29 4.05
C GLN A 137 13.78 -10.64 3.28
N ALA A 138 14.06 -10.33 2.01
CA ALA A 138 13.07 -9.98 1.01
C ALA A 138 12.29 -11.25 0.66
N PHE A 139 11.03 -11.30 1.08
CA PHE A 139 9.94 -12.03 0.41
C PHE A 139 8.67 -11.75 1.21
N ASP A 140 7.55 -11.50 0.53
CA ASP A 140 6.18 -11.32 1.05
C ASP A 140 5.99 -11.66 2.55
N THR A 141 6.44 -10.76 3.43
CA THR A 141 6.48 -11.10 4.85
C THR A 141 5.15 -10.76 5.49
N LEU A 142 4.25 -11.72 5.49
CA LEU A 142 3.16 -11.74 6.45
C LEU A 142 3.74 -12.13 7.80
N GLN A 143 3.88 -11.18 8.71
CA GLN A 143 4.36 -11.45 10.06
C GLN A 143 3.16 -11.73 10.98
N LEU A 144 3.06 -12.97 11.46
CA LEU A 144 2.16 -13.34 12.55
C LEU A 144 2.87 -13.04 13.88
N THR A 145 2.36 -12.09 14.63
CA THR A 145 2.88 -11.77 15.96
C THR A 145 1.93 -12.32 17.03
N LEU A 146 2.46 -13.17 17.90
CA LEU A 146 1.75 -13.58 19.11
C LEU A 146 1.82 -12.43 20.12
N SER A 147 0.69 -11.82 20.46
CA SER A 147 0.62 -10.88 21.57
C SER A 147 0.73 -11.67 22.88
N ARG A 148 1.79 -11.40 23.65
CA ARG A 148 1.84 -11.90 25.03
C ARG A 148 0.82 -11.13 25.87
N PRO A 149 0.02 -11.78 26.73
CA PRO A 149 -0.78 -11.06 27.71
C PRO A 149 0.15 -10.24 28.60
N ILE A 150 -0.17 -8.96 28.75
CA ILE A 150 0.47 -8.09 29.74
C ILE A 150 0.00 -8.61 31.09
N ALA A 151 0.92 -9.09 31.92
CA ALA A 151 0.67 -9.52 33.28
C ALA A 151 0.39 -8.30 34.17
#